data_c3357198cbd45973f1124c597aa5eca5
#
_entry.id   c3357198cbd45973f1124c597aa5eca5
#
_cell.length_a   1.000
_cell.length_b   1.000
_cell.length_c   1.000
_cell.angle_alpha   90.00
_cell.angle_beta   90.00
_cell.angle_gamma   90.00
#
_symmetry.space_group_name_H-M   'P 1'
#
loop_
_entity.id
_entity.type
_entity.pdbx_description
1 polymer ?
#
loop_
_entity_poly.entity_id
_entity_poly.type
_entity_poly.pdbx_seq_one_letter_code
_entity_poly.pdbx_strand_id
1 'polypeptide(L)'
;GQTVAASFNTPELFTIAKDLTNMQVVADVDEADIGAVKEGDRVTFTVDAYPDDTFEGTVKQVRLQATTTNNVVTYEVVISAQNADLKLKPGLTANVTIYTQERTGVLAVANKALRFTPTKETVGKDMKIVDCKGKNKVWTLDGKTLTAHPVSIGQTDGMHTEITKGLKAGQQIVTEIVVNTPEDDSEDQQQSQGLISGPGPRGKKK
;
A
#
# COMPACT_ATOMS: atom_id res chain seq x y z
N GLY A 1 35.38 -51.04 -19.00
CA GLY A 1 34.08 -50.83 -18.37
C GLY A 1 33.49 -49.54 -18.88
N GLN A 2 32.42 -49.62 -19.68
CA GLN A 2 31.65 -48.42 -20.04
C GLN A 2 30.63 -48.20 -18.97
N THR A 3 30.66 -47.02 -18.33
CA THR A 3 29.66 -46.58 -17.41
C THR A 3 28.47 -46.11 -18.24
N VAL A 4 27.39 -46.86 -18.26
CA VAL A 4 26.14 -46.39 -18.85
C VAL A 4 25.44 -45.52 -17.82
N ALA A 5 25.47 -44.18 -18.04
CA ALA A 5 24.62 -43.26 -17.32
C ALA A 5 23.20 -43.44 -17.83
N ALA A 6 22.41 -44.27 -17.17
CA ALA A 6 20.98 -44.28 -17.33
C ALA A 6 20.39 -43.05 -16.59
N SER A 7 20.12 -42.00 -17.31
CA SER A 7 19.30 -40.92 -16.80
C SER A 7 17.85 -41.40 -16.75
N PHE A 8 17.49 -42.08 -15.70
CA PHE A 8 16.10 -42.32 -15.37
C PHE A 8 15.57 -41.02 -14.73
N ASN A 9 15.03 -40.15 -15.54
CA ASN A 9 14.05 -39.19 -15.04
C ASN A 9 12.81 -40.01 -14.62
N THR A 10 12.83 -40.46 -13.37
CA THR A 10 11.61 -40.95 -12.74
C THR A 10 10.72 -39.74 -12.52
N PRO A 11 9.56 -39.65 -13.19
CA PRO A 11 8.63 -38.56 -12.91
C PRO A 11 8.20 -38.65 -11.44
N GLU A 12 8.31 -37.54 -10.70
CA GLU A 12 7.69 -37.46 -9.38
C GLU A 12 6.19 -37.60 -9.56
N LEU A 13 5.64 -38.67 -9.05
CA LEU A 13 4.19 -38.94 -9.19
C LEU A 13 3.39 -38.10 -8.19
N PHE A 14 3.93 -37.88 -7.01
CA PHE A 14 3.32 -37.01 -5.98
C PHE A 14 4.33 -36.65 -4.88
N THR A 15 4.12 -35.50 -4.26
CA THR A 15 4.85 -35.06 -3.08
C THR A 15 3.92 -35.13 -1.87
N ILE A 16 4.34 -35.85 -0.81
CA ILE A 16 3.56 -35.95 0.44
C ILE A 16 4.17 -35.00 1.44
N ALA A 17 3.40 -33.99 1.87
CA ALA A 17 3.77 -33.11 2.97
C ALA A 17 3.53 -33.83 4.31
N LYS A 18 4.53 -33.88 5.17
CA LYS A 18 4.46 -34.52 6.49
C LYS A 18 3.57 -33.73 7.46
N ASP A 19 3.59 -32.41 7.36
CA ASP A 19 2.85 -31.48 8.22
C ASP A 19 2.46 -30.25 7.40
N LEU A 20 1.17 -29.97 7.34
CA LEU A 20 0.62 -28.81 6.66
C LEU A 20 0.37 -27.63 7.61
N THR A 21 0.53 -27.81 8.93
CA THR A 21 0.32 -26.74 9.91
C THR A 21 1.47 -25.76 9.93
N ASN A 22 2.67 -26.20 9.54
CA ASN A 22 3.88 -25.40 9.45
C ASN A 22 4.36 -25.34 8.00
N MET A 23 4.09 -24.24 7.34
CA MET A 23 4.47 -24.00 5.96
C MET A 23 5.72 -23.12 5.87
N GLN A 24 6.38 -23.20 4.74
CA GLN A 24 7.47 -22.30 4.39
C GLN A 24 7.11 -21.60 3.07
N VAL A 25 7.29 -20.29 3.05
CA VAL A 25 7.25 -19.47 1.85
C VAL A 25 8.70 -19.18 1.46
N VAL A 26 9.05 -19.40 0.21
CA VAL A 26 10.35 -19.04 -0.35
C VAL A 26 10.13 -17.83 -1.23
N ALA A 27 10.74 -16.70 -0.86
CA ALA A 27 10.64 -15.45 -1.60
C ALA A 27 11.99 -15.15 -2.29
N ASP A 28 11.92 -14.76 -3.56
CA ASP A 28 13.06 -14.28 -4.31
C ASP A 28 13.20 -12.76 -4.11
N VAL A 29 14.27 -12.33 -3.48
CA VAL A 29 14.56 -10.93 -3.15
C VAL A 29 15.74 -10.45 -3.97
N ASP A 30 15.61 -9.28 -4.58
CA ASP A 30 16.65 -8.65 -5.39
C ASP A 30 17.90 -8.34 -4.57
N GLU A 31 19.08 -8.40 -5.23
CA GLU A 31 20.36 -8.04 -4.63
C GLU A 31 20.36 -6.63 -4.02
N ALA A 32 19.60 -5.69 -4.61
CA ALA A 32 19.49 -4.33 -4.10
C ALA A 32 18.83 -4.24 -2.72
N ASP A 33 17.90 -5.15 -2.42
CA ASP A 33 17.07 -5.11 -1.22
C ASP A 33 17.50 -6.11 -0.14
N ILE A 34 18.22 -7.18 -0.52
CA ILE A 34 18.58 -8.27 0.39
C ILE A 34 19.43 -7.80 1.58
N GLY A 35 20.24 -6.74 1.39
CA GLY A 35 21.09 -6.18 2.45
C GLY A 35 20.31 -5.61 3.64
N ALA A 36 19.03 -5.28 3.46
CA ALA A 36 18.15 -4.79 4.54
C ALA A 36 17.43 -5.92 5.29
N VAL A 37 17.29 -7.11 4.66
CA VAL A 37 16.53 -8.25 5.23
C VAL A 37 17.36 -8.99 6.27
N LYS A 38 16.74 -9.29 7.41
CA LYS A 38 17.35 -10.01 8.52
C LYS A 38 16.47 -11.16 9.00
N GLU A 39 17.13 -12.17 9.57
CA GLU A 39 16.42 -13.22 10.30
C GLU A 39 15.63 -12.62 11.46
N GLY A 40 14.37 -13.04 11.59
CA GLY A 40 13.44 -12.51 12.58
C GLY A 40 12.56 -11.36 12.09
N ASP A 41 12.79 -10.81 10.91
CA ASP A 41 11.95 -9.77 10.35
C ASP A 41 10.51 -10.28 10.16
N ARG A 42 9.54 -9.44 10.52
CA ARG A 42 8.13 -9.73 10.34
C ARG A 42 7.78 -9.69 8.85
N VAL A 43 6.96 -10.63 8.44
CA VAL A 43 6.51 -10.77 7.07
C VAL A 43 5.00 -10.87 7.03
N THR A 44 4.38 -10.20 6.09
CA THR A 44 3.00 -10.44 5.70
C THR A 44 2.96 -10.88 4.24
N PHE A 45 2.03 -11.74 3.90
CA PHE A 45 1.86 -12.17 2.52
C PHE A 45 0.40 -12.51 2.22
N THR A 46 0.04 -12.37 0.96
CA THR A 46 -1.23 -12.83 0.41
C THR A 46 -0.95 -13.92 -0.61
N VAL A 47 -1.89 -14.82 -0.83
CA VAL A 47 -1.78 -15.85 -1.86
C VAL A 47 -2.88 -15.65 -2.91
N ASP A 48 -2.59 -15.98 -4.16
CA ASP A 48 -3.53 -15.76 -5.26
C ASP A 48 -4.86 -16.52 -5.08
N ALA A 49 -4.82 -17.63 -4.33
CA ALA A 49 -6.02 -18.40 -4.00
C ALA A 49 -6.94 -17.70 -2.97
N TYR A 50 -6.40 -16.80 -2.16
CA TYR A 50 -7.10 -16.05 -1.11
C TYR A 50 -6.59 -14.61 -1.07
N PRO A 51 -6.97 -13.75 -2.02
CA PRO A 51 -6.43 -12.39 -2.16
C PRO A 51 -6.85 -11.45 -1.02
N ASP A 52 -7.96 -11.73 -0.37
CA ASP A 52 -8.49 -10.92 0.74
C ASP A 52 -7.93 -11.35 2.11
N ASP A 53 -7.27 -12.51 2.18
CA ASP A 53 -6.68 -13.03 3.41
C ASP A 53 -5.20 -12.62 3.50
N THR A 54 -4.82 -11.97 4.58
CA THR A 54 -3.42 -11.66 4.89
C THR A 54 -2.89 -12.68 5.88
N PHE A 55 -1.80 -13.34 5.51
CA PHE A 55 -1.09 -14.28 6.35
C PHE A 55 0.15 -13.63 6.96
N GLU A 56 0.53 -14.06 8.14
CA GLU A 56 1.72 -13.58 8.83
C GLU A 56 2.80 -14.66 8.88
N GLY A 57 4.04 -14.21 8.82
CA GLY A 57 5.21 -15.05 8.90
C GLY A 57 6.41 -14.32 9.46
N THR A 58 7.51 -15.04 9.58
CA THR A 58 8.79 -14.49 10.05
C THR A 58 9.91 -15.02 9.18
N VAL A 59 10.88 -14.17 8.83
CA VAL A 59 12.09 -14.58 8.13
C VAL A 59 12.86 -15.57 9.00
N LYS A 60 12.98 -16.80 8.51
CA LYS A 60 13.70 -17.88 9.19
C LYS A 60 15.16 -17.92 8.80
N GLN A 61 15.44 -17.68 7.52
CA GLN A 61 16.77 -17.79 6.96
C GLN A 61 16.89 -17.01 5.65
N VAL A 62 18.00 -16.36 5.46
CA VAL A 62 18.41 -15.79 4.16
C VAL A 62 19.46 -16.75 3.57
N ARG A 63 19.18 -17.30 2.38
CA ARG A 63 20.13 -18.17 1.70
C ARG A 63 21.20 -17.33 1.01
N LEU A 64 22.46 -17.69 1.21
CA LEU A 64 23.60 -16.95 0.66
C LEU A 64 23.87 -17.25 -0.82
N GLN A 65 23.22 -18.28 -1.37
CA GLN A 65 23.38 -18.64 -2.77
C GLN A 65 22.48 -17.76 -3.64
N ALA A 66 23.10 -16.96 -4.48
CA ALA A 66 22.39 -16.18 -5.47
C ALA A 66 21.95 -17.04 -6.66
N THR A 67 20.78 -16.76 -7.19
CA THR A 67 20.26 -17.29 -8.45
C THR A 67 20.21 -16.15 -9.47
N THR A 68 20.72 -16.40 -10.68
CA THR A 68 20.66 -15.42 -11.77
C THR A 68 19.70 -15.91 -12.83
N THR A 69 18.61 -15.18 -13.03
CA THR A 69 17.63 -15.46 -14.08
C THR A 69 17.42 -14.19 -14.91
N ASN A 70 17.58 -14.29 -16.23
CA ASN A 70 17.40 -13.14 -17.15
C ASN A 70 18.23 -11.90 -16.75
N ASN A 71 19.47 -12.10 -16.32
CA ASN A 71 20.36 -11.04 -15.81
C ASN A 71 19.89 -10.34 -14.51
N VAL A 72 18.91 -10.87 -13.82
CA VAL A 72 18.49 -10.42 -12.48
C VAL A 72 19.06 -11.38 -11.45
N VAL A 73 19.78 -10.83 -10.46
CA VAL A 73 20.35 -11.59 -9.35
C VAL A 73 19.39 -11.52 -8.17
N THR A 74 18.93 -12.67 -7.72
CA THR A 74 18.01 -12.80 -6.58
C THR A 74 18.58 -13.73 -5.52
N TYR A 75 18.18 -13.53 -4.28
CA TYR A 75 18.48 -14.36 -3.14
C TYR A 75 17.22 -14.96 -2.55
N GLU A 76 17.23 -16.22 -2.24
CA GLU A 76 16.09 -16.88 -1.62
C GLU A 76 16.01 -16.57 -0.12
N VAL A 77 14.86 -16.06 0.30
CA VAL A 77 14.51 -15.82 1.70
C VAL A 77 13.46 -16.84 2.13
N VAL A 78 13.80 -17.65 3.12
CA VAL A 78 12.88 -18.65 3.68
C VAL A 78 12.10 -18.02 4.82
N ILE A 79 10.79 -18.04 4.70
CA ILE A 79 9.84 -17.46 5.64
C ILE A 79 9.06 -18.62 6.28
N SER A 80 9.00 -18.64 7.61
CA SER A 80 8.13 -19.55 8.34
C SER A 80 6.74 -18.97 8.43
N ALA A 81 5.73 -19.74 8.02
CA ALA A 81 4.34 -19.34 8.05
C ALA A 81 3.50 -20.38 8.80
N GLN A 82 2.72 -19.94 9.76
CA GLN A 82 1.75 -20.79 10.46
C GLN A 82 0.53 -20.99 9.55
N ASN A 83 0.03 -22.21 9.47
CA ASN A 83 -1.13 -22.60 8.68
C ASN A 83 -2.15 -23.37 9.53
N ALA A 84 -2.62 -22.73 10.61
CA ALA A 84 -3.55 -23.34 11.54
C ALA A 84 -4.87 -23.77 10.86
N ASP A 85 -5.34 -22.95 9.92
CA ASP A 85 -6.59 -23.16 9.19
C ASP A 85 -6.45 -24.07 7.96
N LEU A 86 -5.24 -24.59 7.68
CA LEU A 86 -4.91 -25.43 6.53
C LEU A 86 -5.30 -24.81 5.16
N LYS A 87 -5.39 -23.49 5.10
CA LYS A 87 -5.69 -22.76 3.86
C LYS A 87 -4.51 -22.76 2.90
N LEU A 88 -3.30 -22.67 3.42
CA LEU A 88 -2.08 -22.69 2.62
C LEU A 88 -1.80 -24.10 2.13
N LYS A 89 -1.51 -24.22 0.84
CA LYS A 89 -1.15 -25.47 0.18
C LYS A 89 0.18 -25.34 -0.52
N PRO A 90 0.98 -26.42 -0.62
CA PRO A 90 2.20 -26.41 -1.42
C PRO A 90 1.91 -26.01 -2.87
N GLY A 91 2.80 -25.20 -3.45
CA GLY A 91 2.69 -24.75 -4.84
C GLY A 91 1.83 -23.49 -5.06
N LEU A 92 1.30 -22.86 -4.01
CA LEU A 92 0.65 -21.56 -4.15
C LEU A 92 1.68 -20.45 -4.36
N THR A 93 1.34 -19.49 -5.23
CA THR A 93 2.09 -18.26 -5.41
C THR A 93 1.69 -17.25 -4.34
N ALA A 94 2.68 -16.58 -3.75
CA ALA A 94 2.48 -15.61 -2.70
C ALA A 94 3.10 -14.26 -3.06
N ASN A 95 2.40 -13.17 -2.73
CA ASN A 95 2.92 -11.81 -2.76
C ASN A 95 3.38 -11.45 -1.35
N VAL A 96 4.69 -11.25 -1.18
CA VAL A 96 5.34 -11.13 0.13
C VAL A 96 5.76 -9.69 0.40
N THR A 97 5.48 -9.22 1.62
CA THR A 97 5.98 -7.94 2.15
C THR A 97 6.82 -8.21 3.38
N ILE A 98 8.11 -7.89 3.34
CA ILE A 98 9.06 -8.04 4.44
C ILE A 98 9.26 -6.68 5.11
N TYR A 99 9.07 -6.62 6.43
CA TYR A 99 9.25 -5.40 7.22
C TYR A 99 10.68 -5.35 7.76
N THR A 100 11.58 -4.74 7.01
CA THR A 100 13.01 -4.66 7.36
C THR A 100 13.32 -3.65 8.47
N GLN A 101 12.40 -2.71 8.71
CA GLN A 101 12.49 -1.74 9.80
C GLN A 101 11.09 -1.45 10.33
N GLU A 102 10.85 -1.82 11.56
CA GLU A 102 9.59 -1.54 12.25
C GLU A 102 9.88 -0.72 13.51
N ARG A 103 9.19 0.40 13.65
CA ARG A 103 9.26 1.24 14.85
C ARG A 103 7.87 1.41 15.41
N THR A 104 7.68 0.95 16.63
CA THR A 104 6.42 1.09 17.36
C THR A 104 6.49 2.28 18.32
N GLY A 105 5.33 2.88 18.58
CA GLY A 105 5.23 3.99 19.55
C GLY A 105 5.81 5.32 19.08
N VAL A 106 6.05 5.48 17.79
CA VAL A 106 6.53 6.73 17.18
C VAL A 106 5.37 7.66 16.82
N LEU A 107 5.60 8.96 16.93
CA LEU A 107 4.67 9.96 16.42
C LEU A 107 4.84 10.06 14.91
N ALA A 108 3.81 9.73 14.16
CA ALA A 108 3.82 9.80 12.70
C ALA A 108 2.71 10.71 12.18
N VAL A 109 2.97 11.35 11.04
CA VAL A 109 1.99 12.19 10.33
C VAL A 109 1.88 11.73 8.89
N ALA A 110 0.69 11.84 8.31
CA ALA A 110 0.49 11.56 6.89
C ALA A 110 1.38 12.49 6.04
N ASN A 111 2.01 11.96 5.00
CA ASN A 111 2.89 12.72 4.11
C ASN A 111 2.18 13.89 3.43
N LYS A 112 0.85 13.82 3.27
CA LYS A 112 0.03 14.93 2.81
C LYS A 112 0.16 16.18 3.70
N ALA A 113 0.23 16.00 5.04
CA ALA A 113 0.37 17.10 5.99
C ALA A 113 1.70 17.85 5.85
N LEU A 114 2.78 17.13 5.52
CA LEU A 114 4.11 17.72 5.30
C LEU A 114 4.22 18.46 3.96
N ARG A 115 3.41 18.08 2.98
CA ARG A 115 3.36 18.72 1.66
C ARG A 115 2.36 19.85 1.60
N PHE A 116 1.46 19.93 2.58
CA PHE A 116 0.44 20.95 2.62
C PHE A 116 1.07 22.34 2.82
N THR A 117 0.75 23.27 1.92
CA THR A 117 1.17 24.67 2.01
C THR A 117 -0.04 25.55 1.77
N PRO A 118 -0.60 26.21 2.80
CA PRO A 118 -1.73 27.10 2.62
C PRO A 118 -1.34 28.36 1.88
N THR A 119 -2.13 28.77 0.92
CA THR A 119 -2.07 30.08 0.27
C THR A 119 -3.37 30.84 0.53
N LYS A 120 -3.35 32.17 0.43
CA LYS A 120 -4.57 32.97 0.61
C LYS A 120 -5.66 32.64 -0.41
N GLU A 121 -5.28 32.05 -1.53
CA GLU A 121 -6.19 31.61 -2.59
C GLU A 121 -6.89 30.29 -2.20
N THR A 122 -6.15 29.37 -1.55
CA THR A 122 -6.67 28.06 -1.17
C THR A 122 -7.45 28.08 0.15
N VAL A 123 -7.14 28.97 1.07
CA VAL A 123 -7.76 29.01 2.40
C VAL A 123 -8.84 30.10 2.53
N GLY A 124 -8.97 30.99 1.54
CA GLY A 124 -9.89 32.14 1.57
C GLY A 124 -9.31 33.36 2.29
N LYS A 125 -9.91 34.53 2.02
CA LYS A 125 -9.40 35.83 2.49
C LYS A 125 -9.55 36.04 4.00
N ASP A 126 -10.47 35.31 4.64
CA ASP A 126 -10.81 35.43 6.07
C ASP A 126 -9.89 34.62 6.99
N MET A 127 -9.01 33.82 6.42
CA MET A 127 -8.09 32.98 7.17
C MET A 127 -6.76 33.69 7.40
N LYS A 128 -6.27 33.62 8.63
CA LYS A 128 -4.95 34.14 8.99
C LYS A 128 -3.91 33.03 8.88
N ILE A 129 -2.85 33.26 8.11
CA ILE A 129 -1.74 32.32 7.97
C ILE A 129 -0.55 32.87 8.76
N VAL A 130 -0.09 32.09 9.74
CA VAL A 130 1.11 32.34 10.53
C VAL A 130 2.15 31.32 10.16
N ASP A 131 3.11 31.69 9.32
CA ASP A 131 4.18 30.82 8.85
C ASP A 131 5.40 30.85 9.79
N CYS A 132 6.21 29.78 9.76
CA CYS A 132 7.44 29.66 10.51
C CYS A 132 8.64 29.41 9.58
N LYS A 133 9.83 29.71 10.06
CA LYS A 133 11.08 29.35 9.36
C LYS A 133 11.39 27.87 9.63
N GLY A 134 11.26 27.02 8.61
CA GLY A 134 11.60 25.60 8.70
C GLY A 134 11.45 24.93 7.34
N LYS A 135 12.34 23.94 7.05
CA LYS A 135 12.27 23.18 5.80
C LYS A 135 11.06 22.23 5.82
N ASN A 136 10.85 21.57 6.96
CA ASN A 136 9.71 20.68 7.20
C ASN A 136 8.81 21.33 8.24
N LYS A 137 7.54 21.44 7.92
CA LYS A 137 6.53 22.05 8.79
C LYS A 137 5.18 21.35 8.61
N VAL A 138 4.40 21.38 9.64
CA VAL A 138 2.99 20.96 9.63
C VAL A 138 2.12 22.11 10.08
N TRP A 139 0.87 22.10 9.70
CA TRP A 139 -0.08 23.16 9.96
C TRP A 139 -1.15 22.72 10.93
N THR A 140 -1.46 23.54 11.90
CA THR A 140 -2.61 23.39 12.78
C THR A 140 -3.62 24.47 12.50
N LEU A 141 -4.90 24.13 12.65
CA LEU A 141 -6.00 25.07 12.51
C LEU A 141 -6.59 25.38 13.90
N ASP A 142 -6.58 26.65 14.27
CA ASP A 142 -7.22 27.15 15.46
C ASP A 142 -8.21 28.25 15.07
N GLY A 143 -9.51 27.90 15.08
CA GLY A 143 -10.56 28.77 14.57
C GLY A 143 -10.33 29.17 13.10
N LYS A 144 -9.96 30.41 12.86
CA LYS A 144 -9.64 30.97 11.54
C LYS A 144 -8.14 31.19 11.32
N THR A 145 -7.28 30.65 12.18
CA THR A 145 -5.83 30.84 12.10
C THR A 145 -5.13 29.53 11.80
N LEU A 146 -4.39 29.49 10.70
CA LEU A 146 -3.48 28.42 10.35
C LEU A 146 -2.08 28.77 10.86
N THR A 147 -1.55 27.94 11.74
CA THR A 147 -0.23 28.14 12.34
C THR A 147 0.71 27.02 11.89
N ALA A 148 1.86 27.41 11.34
CA ALA A 148 2.92 26.50 10.98
C ALA A 148 3.76 26.11 12.20
N HIS A 149 4.05 24.83 12.36
CA HIS A 149 4.96 24.28 13.36
C HIS A 149 6.16 23.64 12.66
N PRO A 150 7.38 24.07 12.96
CA PRO A 150 8.58 23.46 12.42
C PRO A 150 8.75 22.08 13.04
N VAL A 151 9.02 21.06 12.22
CA VAL A 151 9.16 19.68 12.67
C VAL A 151 10.46 19.07 12.18
N SER A 152 11.00 18.16 12.99
CA SER A 152 12.09 17.28 12.58
C SER A 152 11.49 15.94 12.18
N ILE A 153 11.76 15.53 10.96
CA ILE A 153 11.26 14.27 10.41
C ILE A 153 12.27 13.14 10.66
N GLY A 154 11.77 11.92 10.79
CA GLY A 154 12.53 10.69 10.86
C GLY A 154 12.33 9.86 9.60
N GLN A 155 12.02 8.57 9.78
CA GLN A 155 11.79 7.63 8.69
C GLN A 155 10.39 7.79 8.10
N THR A 156 10.21 7.28 6.88
CA THR A 156 8.92 7.28 6.18
C THR A 156 8.61 5.89 5.64
N ASP A 157 7.34 5.51 5.69
CA ASP A 157 6.81 4.29 5.07
C ASP A 157 6.21 4.55 3.68
N GLY A 158 6.37 5.79 3.13
CA GLY A 158 5.75 6.20 1.87
C GLY A 158 4.39 6.87 2.05
N MET A 159 3.61 6.55 3.07
CA MET A 159 2.31 7.15 3.40
C MET A 159 2.40 8.09 4.61
N HIS A 160 3.20 7.71 5.60
CA HIS A 160 3.43 8.45 6.84
C HIS A 160 4.91 8.74 7.02
N THR A 161 5.22 9.80 7.75
CA THR A 161 6.58 10.15 8.14
C THR A 161 6.64 10.33 9.66
N GLU A 162 7.64 9.72 10.27
CA GLU A 162 7.95 9.88 11.69
C GLU A 162 8.29 11.33 11.99
N ILE A 163 7.77 11.84 13.10
CA ILE A 163 8.12 13.15 13.64
C ILE A 163 8.92 12.96 14.92
N THR A 164 10.19 13.31 14.87
CA THR A 164 11.10 13.17 16.01
C THR A 164 11.02 14.35 16.97
N LYS A 165 10.68 15.55 16.48
CA LYS A 165 10.52 16.76 17.29
C LYS A 165 9.53 17.72 16.64
N GLY A 166 8.89 18.57 17.46
CA GLY A 166 8.07 19.69 16.98
C GLY A 166 6.56 19.49 17.09
N LEU A 167 6.09 18.27 17.41
CA LEU A 167 4.67 17.97 17.64
C LEU A 167 4.46 17.20 18.94
N LYS A 168 3.24 17.25 19.44
CA LYS A 168 2.77 16.45 20.58
C LYS A 168 1.76 15.41 20.11
N ALA A 169 1.73 14.27 20.77
CA ALA A 169 0.72 13.25 20.50
C ALA A 169 -0.70 13.80 20.75
N GLY A 170 -1.63 13.49 19.85
CA GLY A 170 -3.01 13.98 19.91
C GLY A 170 -3.24 15.39 19.33
N GLN A 171 -2.20 16.07 18.85
CA GLN A 171 -2.35 17.36 18.22
C GLN A 171 -2.99 17.20 16.82
N GLN A 172 -4.08 17.94 16.58
CA GLN A 172 -4.74 17.95 15.27
C GLN A 172 -3.93 18.74 14.26
N ILE A 173 -3.68 18.15 13.10
CA ILE A 173 -2.94 18.75 12.00
C ILE A 173 -3.79 18.80 10.74
N VAL A 174 -3.55 19.80 9.89
CA VAL A 174 -4.22 19.96 8.60
C VAL A 174 -3.49 19.10 7.56
N THR A 175 -4.22 18.24 6.89
CA THR A 175 -3.70 17.41 5.81
C THR A 175 -4.05 17.94 4.43
N GLU A 176 -5.25 18.51 4.29
CA GLU A 176 -5.76 19.06 3.03
C GLU A 176 -6.91 20.04 3.34
N ILE A 177 -7.25 20.88 2.39
CA ILE A 177 -8.43 21.75 2.42
C ILE A 177 -9.35 21.30 1.29
N VAL A 178 -10.56 20.93 1.63
CA VAL A 178 -11.63 20.70 0.67
C VAL A 178 -12.39 22.01 0.52
N VAL A 179 -12.23 22.69 -0.61
CA VAL A 179 -13.05 23.83 -0.97
C VAL A 179 -14.35 23.27 -1.53
N ASN A 180 -15.43 23.31 -0.77
CA ASN A 180 -16.76 23.10 -1.32
C ASN A 180 -17.09 24.31 -2.21
N THR A 181 -16.77 24.23 -3.48
CA THR A 181 -17.38 25.10 -4.48
C THR A 181 -18.85 24.68 -4.53
N PRO A 182 -19.84 25.58 -4.27
CA PRO A 182 -21.22 25.24 -4.60
C PRO A 182 -21.25 24.99 -6.11
N GLU A 183 -21.46 23.74 -6.50
CA GLU A 183 -21.82 23.44 -7.88
C GLU A 183 -23.11 24.21 -8.14
N ASP A 184 -23.06 25.00 -9.20
CA ASP A 184 -24.17 25.80 -9.72
C ASP A 184 -25.25 24.80 -10.14
N ASP A 185 -26.31 24.67 -9.30
CA ASP A 185 -27.51 23.85 -9.54
C ASP A 185 -28.37 24.39 -10.70
N SER A 186 -27.78 24.86 -11.77
CA SER A 186 -28.45 25.53 -12.87
C SER A 186 -28.43 24.82 -14.22
N GLU A 187 -28.11 23.54 -14.33
CA GLU A 187 -28.15 22.84 -15.64
C GLU A 187 -28.97 21.55 -15.72
N ASP A 188 -30.02 21.36 -14.91
CA ASP A 188 -30.87 20.16 -15.07
C ASP A 188 -32.38 20.43 -15.14
N GLN A 189 -32.81 21.64 -15.62
CA GLN A 189 -34.24 21.91 -15.87
C GLN A 189 -34.61 22.24 -17.31
N GLN A 190 -33.84 21.84 -18.30
CA GLN A 190 -34.21 22.08 -19.72
C GLN A 190 -34.09 20.85 -20.64
N GLN A 191 -34.44 19.67 -20.19
CA GLN A 191 -34.56 18.50 -21.11
C GLN A 191 -35.72 17.55 -20.75
N SER A 192 -36.93 18.07 -20.45
CA SER A 192 -38.14 17.25 -20.38
C SER A 192 -39.39 17.89 -20.97
N GLN A 193 -39.26 18.64 -22.08
CA GLN A 193 -40.42 19.03 -22.90
C GLN A 193 -40.08 18.85 -24.37
N GLY A 194 -40.49 17.72 -24.95
CA GLY A 194 -40.42 17.58 -26.40
C GLY A 194 -40.31 16.16 -26.90
N LEU A 195 -41.28 15.29 -26.61
CA LEU A 195 -41.49 14.06 -27.40
C LEU A 195 -42.86 13.43 -27.05
N ILE A 196 -43.95 14.17 -27.38
CA ILE A 196 -45.24 13.54 -27.59
C ILE A 196 -45.84 14.23 -28.83
N SER A 197 -45.56 13.73 -30.01
CA SER A 197 -46.36 13.92 -31.20
C SER A 197 -46.78 12.55 -31.70
N GLY A 198 -47.94 12.11 -31.26
CA GLY A 198 -48.63 10.95 -31.79
C GLY A 198 -49.19 11.23 -33.18
N PRO A 199 -49.30 10.22 -34.05
CA PRO A 199 -49.83 10.40 -35.39
C PRO A 199 -51.34 10.58 -35.37
N GLY A 200 -51.83 11.68 -35.97
CA GLY A 200 -53.23 11.97 -36.18
C GLY A 200 -53.92 11.02 -37.20
N PRO A 201 -55.23 10.86 -37.14
CA PRO A 201 -55.97 9.86 -37.92
C PRO A 201 -56.12 10.29 -39.38
N ARG A 202 -55.83 9.36 -40.28
CA ARG A 202 -56.11 9.48 -41.72
C ARG A 202 -57.65 9.53 -41.98
N GLY A 203 -58.12 10.67 -42.43
CA GLY A 203 -59.45 10.81 -43.00
C GLY A 203 -59.57 10.11 -44.35
N LYS A 204 -60.51 9.19 -44.49
CA LYS A 204 -60.99 8.67 -45.77
C LYS A 204 -61.75 9.76 -46.49
N LYS A 205 -61.39 10.00 -47.75
CA LYS A 205 -62.29 10.61 -48.73
C LYS A 205 -62.52 9.61 -49.88
N LYS A 206 -63.79 9.57 -50.23
CA LYS A 206 -64.39 8.89 -51.38
C LYS A 206 -63.49 8.77 -52.61
#